data_185e7ac8fc0fdc42dbebeab0119d847c
#
_entry.id   185e7ac8fc0fdc42dbebeab0119d847c
#
_cell.length_a   1.000
_cell.length_b   1.000
_cell.length_c   1.000
_cell.angle_alpha   90.00
_cell.angle_beta   90.00
_cell.angle_gamma   90.00
#
_symmetry.space_group_name_H-M   'P 1'
#
loop_
_entity.id
_entity.type
_entity.pdbx_description
1 polymer ?
#
loop_
_entity_poly.entity_id
_entity_poly.type
_entity_poly.pdbx_seq_one_letter_code
_entity_poly.pdbx_strand_id
1 'polypeptide(L)'
;MKSFNTEVRALIFWIEKQFKNEYIDSAKETGIRCAFPKGFNEVTKNEIKQFIKFIRANYYFPIRVKITFDNKTHFVSQTDGHKYYGVFYDGDANKKTYPSIYIAAKHTERNSIDDILFSVAHELTHYYQWYFLEDEKRTDRSLEIEANKWTKYILYTYYCEDPIE
;
A
#
# COMPACT_ATOMS: atom_id res chain seq x y z
N MET A 1 -2.85 0.16 -30.81
CA MET A 1 -2.35 -0.81 -29.81
C MET A 1 -2.04 -0.20 -28.44
N LYS A 2 -1.73 1.09 -28.35
CA LYS A 2 -1.48 1.75 -27.04
C LYS A 2 -2.73 2.08 -26.22
N SER A 3 -3.91 2.19 -26.82
CA SER A 3 -5.14 2.56 -26.09
C SER A 3 -5.78 1.42 -25.33
N PHE A 4 -5.73 0.20 -25.87
CA PHE A 4 -6.35 -0.97 -25.24
C PHE A 4 -5.66 -1.37 -23.93
N ASN A 5 -4.33 -1.31 -23.88
CA ASN A 5 -3.57 -1.60 -22.67
C ASN A 5 -3.77 -0.55 -21.56
N THR A 6 -4.04 0.69 -21.92
CA THR A 6 -4.23 1.78 -20.95
C THR A 6 -5.59 1.69 -20.26
N GLU A 7 -6.65 1.30 -21.01
CA GLU A 7 -8.00 1.14 -20.45
C GLU A 7 -8.11 -0.10 -19.56
N VAL A 8 -7.59 -1.24 -19.99
CA VAL A 8 -7.57 -2.48 -19.18
C VAL A 8 -6.77 -2.28 -17.92
N ARG A 9 -5.70 -1.51 -17.98
CA ARG A 9 -4.84 -1.20 -16.88
C ARG A 9 -5.46 -0.25 -15.86
N ALA A 10 -6.22 0.76 -16.30
CA ALA A 10 -6.98 1.63 -15.41
C ALA A 10 -8.02 0.84 -14.58
N LEU A 11 -8.50 -0.30 -15.10
CA LEU A 11 -9.49 -1.15 -14.44
C LEU A 11 -8.89 -2.13 -13.43
N ILE A 12 -7.62 -2.52 -13.60
CA ILE A 12 -6.98 -3.57 -12.78
C ILE A 12 -5.65 -3.13 -12.16
N PHE A 13 -5.43 -1.84 -11.97
CA PHE A 13 -4.17 -1.32 -11.44
C PHE A 13 -3.82 -1.92 -10.08
N TRP A 14 -4.76 -1.95 -9.16
CA TRP A 14 -4.69 -2.85 -8.02
C TRP A 14 -5.18 -4.22 -8.46
N ILE A 15 -4.31 -5.23 -8.42
CA ILE A 15 -4.64 -6.58 -8.90
C ILE A 15 -5.73 -7.18 -8.03
N GLU A 16 -6.95 -7.25 -8.54
CA GLU A 16 -8.03 -7.93 -7.85
C GLU A 16 -7.78 -9.44 -7.80
N LYS A 17 -8.19 -10.09 -6.72
CA LYS A 17 -7.94 -11.53 -6.52
C LYS A 17 -8.46 -12.42 -7.64
N GLN A 18 -9.55 -12.02 -8.27
CA GLN A 18 -10.12 -12.75 -9.39
C GLN A 18 -9.20 -12.80 -10.62
N PHE A 19 -8.28 -11.86 -10.75
CA PHE A 19 -7.32 -11.75 -11.87
C PHE A 19 -5.94 -12.33 -11.57
N LYS A 20 -5.74 -12.95 -10.40
CA LYS A 20 -4.42 -13.42 -9.96
C LYS A 20 -3.71 -14.34 -10.95
N ASN A 21 -4.46 -15.13 -11.73
CA ASN A 21 -3.90 -16.08 -12.68
C ASN A 21 -3.29 -15.41 -13.92
N GLU A 22 -3.54 -14.12 -14.12
CA GLU A 22 -2.96 -13.32 -15.21
C GLU A 22 -1.54 -12.82 -14.88
N TYR A 23 -1.12 -12.97 -13.62
CA TYR A 23 0.14 -12.46 -13.11
C TYR A 23 1.05 -13.59 -12.64
N ILE A 24 2.34 -13.45 -12.94
CA ILE A 24 3.37 -14.42 -12.54
C ILE A 24 4.02 -13.95 -11.25
N ASP A 25 4.04 -14.83 -10.26
CA ASP A 25 4.78 -14.59 -9.03
C ASP A 25 6.27 -14.65 -9.29
N SER A 26 6.97 -13.57 -9.04
CA SER A 26 8.42 -13.48 -9.19
C SER A 26 9.17 -13.84 -7.90
N ALA A 27 8.44 -14.07 -6.80
CA ALA A 27 8.99 -14.47 -5.51
C ALA A 27 8.31 -15.76 -5.03
N LYS A 28 8.98 -16.51 -4.17
CA LYS A 28 8.42 -17.73 -3.54
C LYS A 28 7.25 -17.43 -2.62
N GLU A 29 7.21 -16.24 -2.08
CA GLU A 29 6.19 -15.79 -1.16
C GLU A 29 5.45 -14.58 -1.73
N THR A 30 4.15 -14.58 -1.54
CA THR A 30 3.23 -13.54 -2.00
C THR A 30 2.52 -12.88 -0.81
N GLY A 31 1.77 -11.82 -1.08
CA GLY A 31 0.88 -11.19 -0.12
C GLY A 31 1.56 -10.19 0.82
N ILE A 32 0.83 -9.81 1.84
CA ILE A 32 1.24 -8.76 2.77
C ILE A 32 1.66 -9.39 4.10
N ARG A 33 2.78 -8.92 4.65
CA ARG A 33 3.22 -9.19 6.03
C ARG A 33 3.21 -7.91 6.83
N CYS A 34 2.67 -7.96 8.04
CA CYS A 34 2.63 -6.80 8.93
C CYS A 34 3.51 -7.04 10.15
N ALA A 35 4.22 -5.99 10.59
CA ALA A 35 5.00 -5.98 11.81
C ALA A 35 4.62 -4.78 12.67
N PHE A 36 4.41 -5.02 13.96
CA PHE A 36 4.10 -4.00 14.95
C PHE A 36 5.16 -4.01 16.05
N PRO A 37 5.56 -2.85 16.58
CA PRO A 37 6.49 -2.83 17.70
C PRO A 37 5.84 -3.37 18.98
N LYS A 38 6.68 -3.82 19.89
CA LYS A 38 6.21 -4.25 21.22
C LYS A 38 5.50 -3.09 21.93
N GLY A 39 4.34 -3.39 22.53
CA GLY A 39 3.55 -2.38 23.24
C GLY A 39 2.76 -1.44 22.34
N PHE A 40 2.61 -1.74 21.04
CA PHE A 40 1.76 -0.98 20.15
C PHE A 40 0.31 -1.00 20.65
N ASN A 41 -0.40 0.14 20.49
CA ASN A 41 -1.78 0.28 20.96
C ASN A 41 -2.69 -0.78 20.31
N GLU A 42 -3.37 -1.59 21.10
CA GLU A 42 -4.19 -2.70 20.60
C GLU A 42 -5.42 -2.26 19.83
N VAL A 43 -6.05 -1.14 20.19
CA VAL A 43 -7.21 -0.60 19.48
C VAL A 43 -6.80 -0.19 18.06
N THR A 44 -5.74 0.60 17.95
CA THR A 44 -5.19 1.02 16.66
C THR A 44 -4.74 -0.18 15.81
N LYS A 45 -4.08 -1.13 16.43
CA LYS A 45 -3.62 -2.37 15.78
C LYS A 45 -4.79 -3.18 15.21
N ASN A 46 -5.89 -3.28 15.94
CA ASN A 46 -7.07 -4.00 15.48
C ASN A 46 -7.74 -3.31 14.28
N GLU A 47 -7.84 -1.98 14.30
CA GLU A 47 -8.34 -1.21 13.15
C GLU A 47 -7.48 -1.43 11.90
N ILE A 48 -6.16 -1.37 12.04
CA ILE A 48 -5.24 -1.65 10.96
C ILE A 48 -5.39 -3.09 10.45
N LYS A 49 -5.48 -4.07 11.34
CA LYS A 49 -5.65 -5.47 10.97
C LYS A 49 -6.95 -5.74 10.20
N GLN A 50 -8.04 -5.08 10.57
CA GLN A 50 -9.30 -5.20 9.84
C GLN A 50 -9.17 -4.66 8.42
N PHE A 51 -8.54 -3.50 8.26
CA PHE A 51 -8.27 -2.94 6.93
C PHE A 51 -7.36 -3.84 6.09
N ILE A 52 -6.28 -4.36 6.66
CA ILE A 52 -5.40 -5.31 5.96
C ILE A 52 -6.13 -6.60 5.60
N LYS A 53 -7.04 -7.08 6.44
CA LYS A 53 -7.90 -8.23 6.12
C LYS A 53 -8.77 -7.96 4.91
N PHE A 54 -9.39 -6.78 4.84
CA PHE A 54 -10.16 -6.34 3.66
C PHE A 54 -9.28 -6.31 2.40
N ILE A 55 -8.09 -5.72 2.48
CA ILE A 55 -7.16 -5.66 1.34
C ILE A 55 -6.78 -7.07 0.89
N ARG A 56 -6.41 -7.95 1.81
CA ARG A 56 -6.06 -9.35 1.50
C ARG A 56 -7.22 -10.15 0.88
N ALA A 57 -8.45 -9.82 1.26
CA ALA A 57 -9.63 -10.49 0.71
C ALA A 57 -9.90 -10.11 -0.74
N ASN A 58 -9.61 -8.87 -1.13
CA ASN A 58 -10.01 -8.31 -2.41
C ASN A 58 -8.85 -8.18 -3.42
N TYR A 59 -7.61 -8.06 -2.97
CA TYR A 59 -6.47 -7.74 -3.83
C TYR A 59 -5.34 -8.78 -3.70
N TYR A 60 -4.61 -8.95 -4.80
CA TYR A 60 -3.51 -9.89 -4.92
C TYR A 60 -2.17 -9.19 -5.01
N PHE A 61 -1.22 -9.66 -4.25
CA PHE A 61 0.15 -9.12 -4.22
C PHE A 61 1.12 -10.22 -4.68
N PRO A 62 1.52 -10.20 -5.97
CA PRO A 62 2.36 -11.25 -6.55
C PRO A 62 3.72 -11.41 -5.90
N ILE A 63 4.28 -10.30 -5.41
CA ILE A 63 5.53 -10.28 -4.67
C ILE A 63 5.23 -9.87 -3.24
N ARG A 64 5.76 -10.63 -2.28
CA ARG A 64 5.56 -10.32 -0.86
C ARG A 64 6.01 -8.90 -0.54
N VAL A 65 5.17 -8.17 0.19
CA VAL A 65 5.50 -6.86 0.75
C VAL A 65 5.37 -6.89 2.27
N LYS A 66 6.33 -6.31 2.96
CA LYS A 66 6.29 -6.16 4.43
C LYS A 66 5.91 -4.73 4.78
N ILE A 67 4.88 -4.57 5.59
CA ILE A 67 4.49 -3.28 6.16
C ILE A 67 4.92 -3.26 7.63
N THR A 68 5.80 -2.33 7.97
CA THR A 68 6.21 -2.10 9.36
C THR A 68 5.51 -0.84 9.87
N PHE A 69 4.77 -1.01 10.96
CA PHE A 69 4.06 0.07 11.61
C PHE A 69 4.92 0.58 12.77
N ASP A 70 5.27 1.86 12.72
CA ASP A 70 6.06 2.51 13.76
C ASP A 70 5.15 3.30 14.71
N ASN A 71 5.49 3.30 15.98
CA ASN A 71 4.78 4.08 17.00
C ASN A 71 5.24 5.54 16.99
N LYS A 72 5.14 6.16 15.83
CA LYS A 72 5.48 7.57 15.55
C LYS A 72 4.30 8.26 14.88
N THR A 73 4.15 9.56 15.12
CA THR A 73 3.12 10.37 14.46
C THR A 73 3.48 10.72 13.02
N HIS A 74 4.75 10.81 12.72
CA HIS A 74 5.31 11.13 11.40
C HIS A 74 6.79 10.74 11.36
N PHE A 75 7.33 10.69 10.15
CA PHE A 75 8.76 10.65 9.88
C PHE A 75 9.24 12.04 9.43
N VAL A 76 10.54 12.25 9.49
CA VAL A 76 11.17 13.48 9.01
C VAL A 76 12.22 13.14 7.97
N SER A 77 12.13 13.77 6.79
CA SER A 77 13.11 13.61 5.74
C SER A 77 14.47 14.17 6.17
N GLN A 78 15.52 13.39 5.99
CA GLN A 78 16.91 13.78 6.31
C GLN A 78 17.45 14.86 5.37
N THR A 79 16.86 14.99 4.17
CA THR A 79 17.36 15.90 3.12
C THR A 79 16.75 17.30 3.22
N ASP A 80 15.45 17.41 3.49
CA ASP A 80 14.71 18.67 3.43
C ASP A 80 13.89 18.99 4.69
N GLY A 81 13.87 18.09 5.67
CA GLY A 81 13.12 18.26 6.92
C GLY A 81 11.61 18.15 6.78
N HIS A 82 11.08 17.80 5.60
CA HIS A 82 9.66 17.60 5.42
C HIS A 82 9.14 16.40 6.22
N LYS A 83 7.92 16.54 6.73
CA LYS A 83 7.21 15.45 7.40
C LYS A 83 6.54 14.55 6.37
N TYR A 84 6.62 13.24 6.59
CA TYR A 84 5.90 12.25 5.83
C TYR A 84 5.35 11.16 6.76
N TYR A 85 4.37 10.41 6.29
CA TYR A 85 3.61 9.47 7.12
C TYR A 85 3.76 8.03 6.68
N GLY A 86 4.23 7.82 5.47
CA GLY A 86 4.54 6.52 4.92
C GLY A 86 5.65 6.60 3.90
N VAL A 87 6.28 5.48 3.62
CA VAL A 87 7.30 5.35 2.59
C VAL A 87 7.32 3.94 2.05
N PHE A 88 7.43 3.84 0.72
CA PHE A 88 7.64 2.60 -0.01
C PHE A 88 9.09 2.48 -0.46
N TYR A 89 9.70 1.33 -0.23
CA TYR A 89 11.01 0.97 -0.74
C TYR A 89 10.91 -0.17 -1.73
N ASP A 90 11.53 -0.01 -2.90
CA ASP A 90 11.57 -1.00 -3.95
C ASP A 90 12.19 -2.32 -3.47
N GLY A 91 11.69 -3.42 -4.02
CA GLY A 91 12.39 -4.68 -3.94
C GLY A 91 13.51 -4.75 -5.00
N ASP A 92 14.48 -5.59 -4.75
CA ASP A 92 15.59 -5.84 -5.69
C ASP A 92 15.76 -7.34 -5.90
N ALA A 93 15.37 -7.82 -7.07
CA ALA A 93 15.49 -9.23 -7.43
C ALA A 93 16.94 -9.73 -7.43
N ASN A 94 17.89 -8.88 -7.81
CA ASN A 94 19.32 -9.22 -7.84
C ASN A 94 19.89 -9.39 -6.43
N LYS A 95 19.44 -8.57 -5.49
CA LYS A 95 19.82 -8.64 -4.06
C LYS A 95 18.91 -9.57 -3.26
N LYS A 96 17.88 -10.15 -3.88
CA LYS A 96 16.87 -10.98 -3.25
C LYS A 96 16.18 -10.29 -2.07
N THR A 97 15.93 -8.99 -2.20
CA THR A 97 15.20 -8.18 -1.22
C THR A 97 13.76 -7.98 -1.67
N TYR A 98 12.84 -8.10 -0.75
CA TYR A 98 11.43 -7.81 -0.98
C TYR A 98 11.11 -6.33 -0.80
N PRO A 99 10.11 -5.80 -1.51
CA PRO A 99 9.63 -4.45 -1.24
C PRO A 99 9.15 -4.32 0.21
N SER A 100 9.29 -3.15 0.75
CA SER A 100 8.89 -2.84 2.13
C SER A 100 8.23 -1.48 2.24
N ILE A 101 7.34 -1.36 3.22
CA ILE A 101 6.61 -0.14 3.54
C ILE A 101 6.80 0.15 5.03
N TYR A 102 6.98 1.42 5.36
CA TYR A 102 6.98 1.91 6.74
C TYR A 102 5.87 2.94 6.92
N ILE A 103 5.08 2.78 7.95
CA ILE A 103 3.94 3.66 8.26
C ILE A 103 4.10 4.23 9.66
N ALA A 104 3.98 5.56 9.78
CA ALA A 104 3.86 6.23 11.06
C ALA A 104 2.43 6.01 11.58
N ALA A 105 2.27 5.15 12.58
CA ALA A 105 0.97 4.61 12.98
C ALA A 105 0.60 4.91 14.44
N LYS A 106 1.22 5.92 15.05
CA LYS A 106 0.77 6.39 16.35
C LYS A 106 -0.50 7.23 16.18
N HIS A 107 -1.60 6.74 16.72
CA HIS A 107 -2.88 7.44 16.70
C HIS A 107 -2.84 8.68 17.60
N THR A 108 -3.14 9.83 17.02
CA THR A 108 -3.28 11.12 17.70
C THR A 108 -4.36 11.93 16.99
N GLU A 109 -4.73 13.10 17.53
CA GLU A 109 -5.66 14.02 16.84
C GLU A 109 -5.17 14.46 15.46
N ARG A 110 -3.85 14.51 15.26
CA ARG A 110 -3.22 14.90 13.97
C ARG A 110 -2.84 13.72 13.08
N ASN A 111 -3.02 12.52 13.56
CA ASN A 111 -2.81 11.27 12.81
C ASN A 111 -3.92 10.30 13.20
N SER A 112 -5.10 10.52 12.62
CA SER A 112 -6.28 9.72 12.87
C SER A 112 -6.15 8.30 12.33
N ILE A 113 -7.07 7.41 12.71
CA ILE A 113 -7.16 6.07 12.11
C ILE A 113 -7.29 6.21 10.58
N ASP A 114 -8.16 7.10 10.10
CA ASP A 114 -8.34 7.32 8.67
C ASP A 114 -7.04 7.76 7.98
N ASP A 115 -6.27 8.63 8.61
CA ASP A 115 -4.95 9.06 8.08
C ASP A 115 -3.97 7.89 8.02
N ILE A 116 -3.96 7.02 9.01
CA ILE A 116 -3.09 5.83 9.04
C ILE A 116 -3.48 4.87 7.93
N LEU A 117 -4.78 4.57 7.77
CA LEU A 117 -5.28 3.70 6.69
C LEU A 117 -5.05 4.33 5.32
N PHE A 118 -5.18 5.65 5.20
CA PHE A 118 -4.82 6.38 3.99
C PHE A 118 -3.35 6.15 3.61
N SER A 119 -2.45 6.30 4.57
CA SER A 119 -1.02 6.07 4.34
C SER A 119 -0.74 4.64 3.88
N VAL A 120 -1.38 3.63 4.46
CA VAL A 120 -1.25 2.24 4.04
C VAL A 120 -1.64 2.04 2.57
N ALA A 121 -2.83 2.51 2.18
CA ALA A 121 -3.32 2.36 0.81
C ALA A 121 -2.48 3.15 -0.19
N HIS A 122 -1.99 4.33 0.21
CA HIS A 122 -1.11 5.17 -0.60
C HIS A 122 0.20 4.44 -0.93
N GLU A 123 0.87 3.89 0.06
CA GLU A 123 2.13 3.16 -0.15
C GLU A 123 1.93 1.82 -0.89
N LEU A 124 0.80 1.15 -0.69
CA LEU A 124 0.46 -0.03 -1.48
C LEU A 124 0.17 0.32 -2.95
N THR A 125 -0.29 1.52 -3.25
CA THR A 125 -0.39 1.99 -4.63
C THR A 125 0.98 2.15 -5.27
N HIS A 126 1.96 2.68 -4.53
CA HIS A 126 3.35 2.72 -4.98
C HIS A 126 3.93 1.32 -5.22
N TYR A 127 3.54 0.32 -4.43
CA TYR A 127 3.89 -1.07 -4.69
C TYR A 127 3.43 -1.53 -6.09
N TYR A 128 2.20 -1.25 -6.49
CA TYR A 128 1.72 -1.62 -7.81
C TYR A 128 2.37 -0.81 -8.92
N GLN A 129 2.67 0.47 -8.71
CA GLN A 129 3.45 1.28 -9.64
C GLN A 129 4.82 0.66 -9.88
N TRP A 130 5.50 0.24 -8.84
CA TRP A 130 6.76 -0.48 -8.91
C TRP A 130 6.61 -1.84 -9.60
N TYR A 131 5.63 -2.64 -9.22
CA TYR A 131 5.38 -3.96 -9.80
C TYR A 131 5.17 -3.89 -11.31
N PHE A 132 4.44 -2.91 -11.80
CA PHE A 132 4.20 -2.70 -13.23
C PHE A 132 5.31 -1.91 -13.93
N LEU A 133 6.40 -1.58 -13.27
CA LEU A 133 7.56 -0.82 -13.80
C LEU A 133 7.18 0.54 -14.40
N GLU A 134 6.29 1.26 -13.72
CA GLU A 134 5.73 2.52 -14.21
C GLU A 134 6.52 3.75 -13.86
N ASP A 135 7.24 3.69 -12.76
CA ASP A 135 8.02 4.79 -12.20
C ASP A 135 9.11 5.28 -13.17
N GLU A 136 9.66 4.40 -14.01
CA GLU A 136 10.75 4.75 -14.94
C GLU A 136 10.37 5.80 -16.01
N LYS A 137 9.06 5.99 -16.28
CA LYS A 137 8.55 6.86 -17.37
C LYS A 137 7.61 7.96 -16.91
N ARG A 138 7.37 8.08 -15.63
CA ARG A 138 6.42 9.02 -15.07
C ARG A 138 7.08 10.01 -14.13
N THR A 139 6.52 11.20 -14.01
CA THR A 139 6.96 12.17 -13.01
C THR A 139 6.49 11.75 -11.62
N ASP A 140 7.23 12.13 -10.59
CA ASP A 140 6.84 11.91 -9.20
C ASP A 140 5.44 12.46 -8.91
N ARG A 141 5.15 13.66 -9.44
CA ARG A 141 3.82 14.28 -9.30
C ARG A 141 2.71 13.41 -9.90
N SER A 142 2.94 12.81 -11.06
CA SER A 142 1.96 11.91 -11.71
C SER A 142 1.72 10.66 -10.88
N LEU A 143 2.76 10.08 -10.31
CA LEU A 143 2.66 8.92 -9.43
C LEU A 143 1.89 9.25 -8.15
N GLU A 144 2.15 10.41 -7.55
CA GLU A 144 1.47 10.87 -6.34
C GLU A 144 -0.02 11.14 -6.57
N ILE A 145 -0.39 11.77 -7.69
CA ILE A 145 -1.80 12.01 -8.05
C ILE A 145 -2.55 10.69 -8.20
N GLU A 146 -1.96 9.72 -8.87
CA GLU A 146 -2.55 8.39 -9.03
C GLU A 146 -2.66 7.65 -7.70
N ALA A 147 -1.62 7.71 -6.86
CA ALA A 147 -1.64 7.09 -5.54
C ALA A 147 -2.76 7.67 -4.67
N ASN A 148 -2.94 8.98 -4.66
CA ASN A 148 -4.03 9.65 -3.94
C ASN A 148 -5.41 9.23 -4.46
N LYS A 149 -5.57 9.14 -5.77
CA LYS A 149 -6.83 8.73 -6.40
C LYS A 149 -7.23 7.31 -6.01
N TRP A 150 -6.31 6.36 -6.13
CA TRP A 150 -6.54 4.96 -5.76
C TRP A 150 -6.79 4.80 -4.27
N THR A 151 -6.04 5.51 -3.44
CA THR A 151 -6.23 5.50 -1.99
C THR A 151 -7.64 5.91 -1.59
N LYS A 152 -8.15 7.00 -2.16
CA LYS A 152 -9.54 7.44 -1.92
C LYS A 152 -10.57 6.40 -2.34
N TYR A 153 -10.36 5.77 -3.49
CA TYR A 153 -11.24 4.69 -3.97
C TYR A 153 -11.22 3.47 -3.03
N ILE A 154 -10.04 3.03 -2.61
CA ILE A 154 -9.88 1.87 -1.70
C ILE A 154 -10.55 2.15 -0.35
N LEU A 155 -10.33 3.31 0.23
CA LEU A 155 -10.96 3.68 1.50
C LEU A 155 -12.48 3.80 1.37
N TYR A 156 -12.96 4.42 0.28
CA TYR A 156 -14.38 4.49 0.02
C TYR A 156 -15.01 3.09 -0.05
N THR A 157 -14.41 2.18 -0.79
CA THR A 157 -14.88 0.80 -0.91
C THR A 157 -14.87 0.10 0.45
N TYR A 158 -13.82 0.27 1.24
CA TYR A 158 -13.70 -0.32 2.57
C TYR A 158 -14.82 0.12 3.52
N TYR A 159 -15.13 1.41 3.53
CA TYR A 159 -16.17 1.95 4.42
C TYR A 159 -17.60 1.71 3.91
N CYS A 160 -17.79 1.44 2.62
CA CYS A 160 -19.09 1.17 2.04
C CYS A 160 -19.42 -0.32 1.94
N GLU A 161 -18.49 -1.22 2.19
CA GLU A 161 -18.81 -2.64 2.34
C GLU A 161 -19.53 -2.82 3.67
N ASP A 162 -20.84 -3.15 3.60
CA ASP A 162 -21.60 -3.58 4.77
C ASP A 162 -20.88 -4.80 5.37
N PRO A 163 -20.72 -4.86 6.71
CA PRO A 163 -20.20 -6.06 7.33
C PRO A 163 -21.10 -7.22 6.93
N ILE A 164 -20.53 -8.19 6.26
CA ILE A 164 -21.23 -9.44 5.96
C ILE A 164 -21.61 -10.05 7.32
N GLU A 165 -22.90 -10.08 7.61
CA GLU A 165 -23.46 -10.74 8.78
C GLU A 165 -23.08 -12.22 8.84
#